data_7894e1afad8ac60f6412da7bd8ec4f6a
#
_entry.id   7894e1afad8ac60f6412da7bd8ec4f6a
#
_cell.length_a   1.000
_cell.length_b   1.000
_cell.length_c   1.000
_cell.angle_alpha   90.00
_cell.angle_beta   90.00
_cell.angle_gamma   90.00
#
_symmetry.space_group_name_H-M   'P 1'
#
loop_
_entity.id
_entity.type
_entity.pdbx_description
1 polymer ?
#
loop_
_entity_poly.entity_id
_entity_poly.type
_entity_poly.pdbx_seq_one_letter_code
_entity_poly.pdbx_strand_id
1 'polypeptide(L)'
;MKKRKILIFGNGPSAEVVFKILKKIEKFEFIGFIVDKKYIQKKKIFGYPVFDFKYLVKKFPKKEYDIFISVGYSNMNLNRETIYKKIKKLGYKCPNIIDPSANIPEDIKVGDNNFIMNEVHIHPIVKIGNNNFIWSGSIISHHVKVGNHCWFTSGSSVAGNTEIRNNCFFGLNSSIINNIKVGNKCFVGAHSLVSKNLKNKSVVISPPSTKHSLNSEQFTFLLNNKF
;
A
#
# COMPACT_ATOMS: atom_id res chain seq x y z
N MET A 1 -18.22 -18.98 -13.14
CA MET A 1 -16.88 -18.76 -13.76
C MET A 1 -15.79 -19.48 -12.99
N LYS A 2 -14.79 -20.07 -13.67
CA LYS A 2 -13.62 -20.68 -13.01
C LYS A 2 -12.80 -19.60 -12.33
N LYS A 3 -12.54 -19.74 -11.00
CA LYS A 3 -11.71 -18.79 -10.24
C LYS A 3 -10.27 -18.77 -10.76
N ARG A 4 -9.65 -17.59 -10.80
CA ARG A 4 -8.21 -17.47 -11.12
C ARG A 4 -7.37 -17.88 -9.93
N LYS A 5 -6.41 -18.74 -10.12
CA LYS A 5 -5.47 -19.15 -9.08
C LYS A 5 -4.48 -18.04 -8.80
N ILE A 6 -4.26 -17.70 -7.54
CA ILE A 6 -3.36 -16.61 -7.16
C ILE A 6 -2.41 -17.02 -6.03
N LEU A 7 -1.18 -16.56 -6.13
CA LEU A 7 -0.15 -16.64 -5.10
C LEU A 7 0.15 -15.24 -4.58
N ILE A 8 0.50 -15.12 -3.30
CA ILE A 8 1.05 -13.89 -2.73
C ILE A 8 2.57 -14.04 -2.61
N PHE A 9 3.33 -13.17 -3.28
CA PHE A 9 4.76 -13.05 -3.05
C PHE A 9 5.00 -12.20 -1.81
N GLY A 10 5.44 -12.83 -0.74
CA GLY A 10 5.64 -12.25 0.59
C GLY A 10 5.05 -13.16 1.67
N ASN A 11 5.61 -13.11 2.87
CA ASN A 11 5.18 -13.93 4.03
C ASN A 11 5.24 -13.15 5.35
N GLY A 12 5.42 -11.82 5.28
CA GLY A 12 5.42 -10.93 6.44
C GLY A 12 4.03 -10.34 6.73
N PRO A 13 3.91 -9.44 7.71
CA PRO A 13 2.63 -8.88 8.17
C PRO A 13 1.77 -8.28 7.05
N SER A 14 2.35 -7.55 6.09
CA SER A 14 1.59 -7.00 4.97
C SER A 14 0.98 -8.09 4.07
N ALA A 15 1.69 -9.22 3.88
CA ALA A 15 1.16 -10.34 3.12
C ALA A 15 0.00 -11.04 3.83
N GLU A 16 0.04 -11.10 5.15
CA GLU A 16 -1.05 -11.63 5.96
C GLU A 16 -2.31 -10.76 5.86
N VAL A 17 -2.15 -9.43 5.89
CA VAL A 17 -3.28 -8.49 5.69
C VAL A 17 -3.85 -8.64 4.28
N VAL A 18 -2.99 -8.62 3.25
CA VAL A 18 -3.42 -8.83 1.86
C VAL A 18 -4.18 -10.14 1.69
N PHE A 19 -3.73 -11.23 2.31
CA PHE A 19 -4.45 -12.50 2.30
C PHE A 19 -5.85 -12.39 2.89
N LYS A 20 -6.02 -11.70 4.02
CA LYS A 20 -7.34 -11.51 4.64
C LYS A 20 -8.31 -10.74 3.73
N ILE A 21 -7.83 -9.71 3.05
CA ILE A 21 -8.63 -8.97 2.07
C ILE A 21 -8.92 -9.84 0.83
N LEU A 22 -7.92 -10.56 0.31
CA LEU A 22 -8.08 -11.45 -0.83
C LEU A 22 -9.18 -12.49 -0.61
N LYS A 23 -9.35 -12.99 0.62
CA LYS A 23 -10.41 -13.95 0.98
C LYS A 23 -11.82 -13.40 0.81
N LYS A 24 -12.00 -12.08 0.76
CA LYS A 24 -13.29 -11.41 0.50
C LYS A 24 -13.59 -11.32 -1.01
N ILE A 25 -12.62 -11.63 -1.88
CA ILE A 25 -12.71 -11.43 -3.33
C ILE A 25 -12.96 -12.78 -4.01
N GLU A 26 -14.19 -13.02 -4.43
CA GLU A 26 -14.63 -14.35 -4.92
C GLU A 26 -13.94 -14.82 -6.22
N LYS A 27 -13.48 -13.89 -7.06
CA LYS A 27 -12.85 -14.21 -8.36
C LYS A 27 -11.53 -14.98 -8.27
N PHE A 28 -10.91 -15.03 -7.07
CA PHE A 28 -9.62 -15.69 -6.86
C PHE A 28 -9.74 -16.96 -6.02
N GLU A 29 -8.92 -17.96 -6.38
CA GLU A 29 -8.58 -19.13 -5.58
C GLU A 29 -7.17 -18.94 -5.04
N PHE A 30 -7.03 -18.70 -3.74
CA PHE A 30 -5.71 -18.52 -3.13
C PHE A 30 -5.01 -19.87 -2.94
N ILE A 31 -3.79 -19.98 -3.45
CA ILE A 31 -3.02 -21.23 -3.48
C ILE A 31 -1.96 -21.26 -2.37
N GLY A 32 -1.36 -20.12 -2.04
CA GLY A 32 -0.32 -20.05 -1.01
C GLY A 32 0.59 -18.85 -1.14
N PHE A 33 1.55 -18.79 -0.25
CA PHE A 33 2.58 -17.76 -0.24
C PHE A 33 3.82 -18.24 -0.97
N ILE A 34 4.60 -17.33 -1.52
CA ILE A 34 5.84 -17.64 -2.21
C ILE A 34 6.91 -16.61 -1.84
N VAL A 35 8.12 -17.04 -1.51
CA VAL A 35 9.26 -16.19 -1.17
C VAL A 35 10.57 -16.87 -1.51
N ASP A 36 11.68 -16.14 -1.55
CA ASP A 36 13.00 -16.75 -1.64
C ASP A 36 13.27 -17.66 -0.42
N LYS A 37 13.94 -18.79 -0.64
CA LYS A 37 14.18 -19.85 0.37
C LYS A 37 14.65 -19.30 1.73
N LYS A 38 15.55 -18.32 1.72
CA LYS A 38 16.11 -17.71 2.93
C LYS A 38 15.08 -17.02 3.84
N TYR A 39 13.90 -16.67 3.31
CA TYR A 39 12.82 -16.05 4.09
C TYR A 39 11.74 -17.04 4.53
N ILE A 40 11.86 -18.32 4.22
CA ILE A 40 10.91 -19.34 4.65
C ILE A 40 11.17 -19.69 6.10
N GLN A 41 10.47 -19.02 7.02
CA GLN A 41 10.54 -19.31 8.46
C GLN A 41 9.51 -20.39 8.88
N LYS A 42 8.36 -20.43 8.21
CA LYS A 42 7.26 -21.37 8.46
C LYS A 42 6.87 -22.05 7.16
N LYS A 43 6.56 -23.35 7.20
CA LYS A 43 6.08 -24.11 6.03
C LYS A 43 4.65 -23.75 5.63
N LYS A 44 3.84 -23.23 6.57
CA LYS A 44 2.44 -22.82 6.35
C LYS A 44 2.13 -21.52 7.10
N ILE A 45 1.26 -20.68 6.51
CA ILE A 45 0.68 -19.48 7.10
C ILE A 45 -0.83 -19.57 6.86
N PHE A 46 -1.63 -19.43 7.92
CA PHE A 46 -3.09 -19.63 7.89
C PHE A 46 -3.52 -20.96 7.22
N GLY A 47 -2.75 -22.03 7.42
CA GLY A 47 -3.00 -23.34 6.81
C GLY A 47 -2.51 -23.49 5.37
N TYR A 48 -2.17 -22.41 4.68
CA TYR A 48 -1.68 -22.42 3.30
C TYR A 48 -0.16 -22.57 3.22
N PRO A 49 0.35 -23.29 2.19
CA PRO A 49 1.79 -23.56 2.05
C PRO A 49 2.58 -22.28 1.72
N VAL A 50 3.85 -22.28 2.14
CA VAL A 50 4.85 -21.28 1.73
C VAL A 50 5.84 -21.95 0.79
N PHE A 51 5.89 -21.51 -0.45
CA PHE A 51 6.71 -22.08 -1.52
C PHE A 51 8.02 -21.30 -1.69
N ASP A 52 9.08 -22.02 -2.07
CA ASP A 52 10.33 -21.40 -2.50
C ASP A 52 10.19 -20.84 -3.93
N PHE A 53 10.54 -19.57 -4.07
CA PHE A 53 10.45 -18.83 -5.33
C PHE A 53 11.18 -19.50 -6.51
N LYS A 54 12.27 -20.22 -6.26
CA LYS A 54 12.99 -20.95 -7.33
C LYS A 54 12.12 -21.93 -8.11
N TYR A 55 11.00 -22.39 -7.51
CA TYR A 55 10.08 -23.32 -8.16
C TYR A 55 8.92 -22.65 -8.88
N LEU A 56 8.84 -21.29 -8.87
CA LEU A 56 7.70 -20.55 -9.41
C LEU A 56 7.37 -21.02 -10.84
N VAL A 57 8.30 -20.87 -11.76
CA VAL A 57 8.06 -21.15 -13.18
C VAL A 57 7.72 -22.61 -13.43
N LYS A 58 8.36 -23.55 -12.69
CA LYS A 58 8.15 -24.97 -12.85
C LYS A 58 6.79 -25.43 -12.32
N LYS A 59 6.35 -24.92 -11.17
CA LYS A 59 5.15 -25.43 -10.48
C LYS A 59 3.89 -24.60 -10.76
N PHE A 60 4.02 -23.35 -11.17
CA PHE A 60 2.91 -22.41 -11.27
C PHE A 60 2.91 -21.70 -12.63
N PRO A 61 2.48 -22.38 -13.72
CA PRO A 61 2.53 -21.81 -15.06
C PRO A 61 1.71 -20.51 -15.16
N LYS A 62 2.28 -19.47 -15.76
CA LYS A 62 1.72 -18.10 -15.86
C LYS A 62 0.36 -18.01 -16.58
N LYS A 63 -0.02 -19.02 -17.36
CA LYS A 63 -1.35 -19.08 -17.99
C LYS A 63 -2.47 -19.34 -16.97
N GLU A 64 -2.15 -20.02 -15.85
CA GLU A 64 -3.12 -20.45 -14.83
C GLU A 64 -3.03 -19.63 -13.54
N TYR A 65 -1.84 -19.12 -13.21
CA TYR A 65 -1.55 -18.47 -11.93
C TYR A 65 -1.24 -17.00 -12.10
N ASP A 66 -1.84 -16.19 -11.24
CA ASP A 66 -1.54 -14.79 -11.05
C ASP A 66 -0.69 -14.64 -9.78
N ILE A 67 0.07 -13.56 -9.68
CA ILE A 67 0.91 -13.29 -8.50
C ILE A 67 0.65 -11.88 -8.01
N PHE A 68 0.34 -11.75 -6.73
CA PHE A 68 0.31 -10.46 -6.05
C PHE A 68 1.57 -10.27 -5.22
N ILE A 69 2.29 -9.17 -5.40
CA ILE A 69 3.52 -8.87 -4.68
C ILE A 69 3.19 -8.05 -3.43
N SER A 70 3.41 -8.64 -2.25
CA SER A 70 3.19 -8.02 -0.94
C SER A 70 4.49 -8.01 -0.14
N VAL A 71 5.40 -7.13 -0.53
CA VAL A 71 6.65 -6.82 0.16
C VAL A 71 6.50 -5.42 0.75
N GLY A 72 6.92 -5.22 1.99
CA GLY A 72 6.79 -3.96 2.72
C GLY A 72 7.56 -2.80 2.07
N TYR A 73 7.52 -1.65 2.73
CA TYR A 73 8.06 -0.38 2.22
C TYR A 73 9.57 -0.18 2.44
N SER A 74 10.26 -1.15 2.98
CA SER A 74 11.71 -1.07 3.23
C SER A 74 12.48 -0.58 2.01
N ASN A 75 13.57 0.16 2.28
CA ASN A 75 14.40 0.77 1.24
C ASN A 75 13.59 1.63 0.25
N MET A 76 12.71 2.48 0.76
CA MET A 76 11.84 3.33 -0.08
C MET A 76 11.11 2.54 -1.17
N ASN A 77 10.48 1.45 -0.80
CA ASN A 77 9.74 0.54 -1.69
C ASN A 77 10.58 -0.18 -2.77
N LEU A 78 11.90 0.02 -2.83
CA LEU A 78 12.76 -0.56 -3.88
C LEU A 78 12.77 -2.09 -3.85
N ASN A 79 12.69 -2.69 -2.67
CA ASN A 79 12.63 -4.15 -2.55
C ASN A 79 11.36 -4.70 -3.24
N ARG A 80 10.20 -4.07 -3.03
CA ARG A 80 8.94 -4.45 -3.67
C ARG A 80 8.98 -4.20 -5.17
N GLU A 81 9.53 -3.06 -5.60
CA GLU A 81 9.73 -2.75 -7.01
C GLU A 81 10.58 -3.79 -7.73
N THR A 82 11.71 -4.22 -7.12
CA THR A 82 12.60 -5.23 -7.69
C THR A 82 11.88 -6.55 -7.93
N ILE A 83 11.13 -7.01 -6.95
CA ILE A 83 10.34 -8.25 -7.08
C ILE A 83 9.23 -8.08 -8.12
N TYR A 84 8.51 -6.96 -8.12
CA TYR A 84 7.48 -6.68 -9.10
C TYR A 84 8.04 -6.74 -10.53
N LYS A 85 9.13 -6.06 -10.80
CA LYS A 85 9.80 -6.09 -12.12
C LYS A 85 10.22 -7.50 -12.51
N LYS A 86 10.77 -8.28 -11.56
CA LYS A 86 11.17 -9.67 -11.80
C LYS A 86 9.98 -10.55 -12.19
N ILE A 87 8.87 -10.45 -11.47
CA ILE A 87 7.64 -11.21 -11.75
C ILE A 87 7.04 -10.81 -13.10
N LYS A 88 6.99 -9.51 -13.40
CA LYS A 88 6.50 -9.00 -14.70
C LYS A 88 7.39 -9.48 -15.86
N LYS A 89 8.72 -9.50 -15.70
CA LYS A 89 9.65 -10.03 -16.71
C LYS A 89 9.43 -11.52 -16.99
N LEU A 90 9.02 -12.28 -15.98
CA LEU A 90 8.64 -13.69 -16.16
C LEU A 90 7.28 -13.87 -16.88
N GLY A 91 6.54 -12.77 -17.07
CA GLY A 91 5.28 -12.73 -17.82
C GLY A 91 4.04 -13.07 -16.99
N TYR A 92 4.10 -13.02 -15.67
CA TYR A 92 2.93 -13.19 -14.81
C TYR A 92 2.04 -11.96 -14.78
N LYS A 93 0.73 -12.18 -14.67
CA LYS A 93 -0.24 -11.14 -14.34
C LYS A 93 -0.15 -10.84 -12.84
N CYS A 94 -0.22 -9.55 -12.52
CA CYS A 94 -0.19 -9.05 -11.13
C CYS A 94 -1.49 -8.28 -10.87
N PRO A 95 -2.60 -8.94 -10.52
CA PRO A 95 -3.88 -8.28 -10.37
C PRO A 95 -3.87 -7.29 -9.20
N ASN A 96 -4.81 -6.35 -9.21
CA ASN A 96 -5.10 -5.50 -8.05
C ASN A 96 -5.88 -6.30 -7.01
N ILE A 97 -5.57 -6.08 -5.74
CA ILE A 97 -6.33 -6.55 -4.58
C ILE A 97 -6.97 -5.33 -3.95
N ILE A 98 -8.28 -5.23 -4.11
CA ILE A 98 -9.08 -4.08 -3.69
C ILE A 98 -10.16 -4.59 -2.74
N ASP A 99 -10.21 -4.02 -1.54
CA ASP A 99 -11.30 -4.34 -0.60
C ASP A 99 -12.65 -3.90 -1.19
N PRO A 100 -13.69 -4.72 -1.13
CA PRO A 100 -15.00 -4.38 -1.66
C PRO A 100 -15.63 -3.10 -1.09
N SER A 101 -15.21 -2.63 0.07
CA SER A 101 -15.68 -1.39 0.69
C SER A 101 -14.88 -0.14 0.30
N ALA A 102 -13.86 -0.27 -0.56
CA ALA A 102 -13.17 0.89 -1.11
C ALA A 102 -14.08 1.64 -2.10
N ASN A 103 -14.15 2.95 -1.94
CA ASN A 103 -14.94 3.82 -2.82
C ASN A 103 -14.08 4.29 -4.00
N ILE A 104 -14.24 3.66 -5.15
CA ILE A 104 -13.43 3.89 -6.35
C ILE A 104 -14.37 4.06 -7.54
N PRO A 105 -14.33 5.20 -8.27
CA PRO A 105 -15.08 5.35 -9.52
C PRO A 105 -14.65 4.33 -10.57
N GLU A 106 -15.59 3.83 -11.35
CA GLU A 106 -15.34 2.78 -12.36
C GLU A 106 -14.45 3.25 -13.52
N ASP A 107 -14.46 4.52 -13.83
CA ASP A 107 -13.79 5.13 -14.99
C ASP A 107 -12.33 5.57 -14.73
N ILE A 108 -11.80 5.39 -13.53
CA ILE A 108 -10.42 5.79 -13.25
C ILE A 108 -9.39 4.82 -13.83
N LYS A 109 -8.21 5.35 -14.15
CA LYS A 109 -7.10 4.54 -14.65
C LYS A 109 -6.26 4.02 -13.49
N VAL A 110 -6.32 2.70 -13.24
CA VAL A 110 -5.51 2.01 -12.22
C VAL A 110 -4.63 0.98 -12.90
N GLY A 111 -3.32 1.03 -12.63
CA GLY A 111 -2.36 0.04 -13.08
C GLY A 111 -2.55 -1.33 -12.42
N ASP A 112 -1.51 -2.11 -12.31
CA ASP A 112 -1.57 -3.45 -11.72
C ASP A 112 -0.80 -3.58 -10.39
N ASN A 113 -1.01 -4.68 -9.69
CA ASN A 113 -0.44 -4.96 -8.36
C ASN A 113 -0.70 -3.87 -7.30
N ASN A 114 -1.79 -3.14 -7.40
CA ASN A 114 -2.16 -2.20 -6.35
C ASN A 114 -2.94 -2.91 -5.24
N PHE A 115 -2.61 -2.60 -3.99
CA PHE A 115 -3.37 -2.96 -2.81
C PHE A 115 -4.15 -1.75 -2.34
N ILE A 116 -5.48 -1.84 -2.32
CA ILE A 116 -6.36 -0.77 -1.88
C ILE A 116 -7.26 -1.34 -0.79
N MET A 117 -7.15 -0.78 0.39
CA MET A 117 -7.78 -1.30 1.58
C MET A 117 -9.19 -0.71 1.80
N ASN A 118 -9.88 -1.19 2.82
CA ASN A 118 -11.22 -0.71 3.18
C ASN A 118 -11.24 0.81 3.44
N GLU A 119 -12.39 1.43 3.17
CA GLU A 119 -12.63 2.86 3.43
C GLU A 119 -11.63 3.80 2.74
N VAL A 120 -10.92 3.35 1.74
CA VAL A 120 -10.15 4.22 0.86
C VAL A 120 -11.14 4.95 -0.07
N HIS A 121 -11.00 6.26 -0.16
CA HIS A 121 -11.79 7.09 -1.07
C HIS A 121 -10.92 7.62 -2.20
N ILE A 122 -11.23 7.24 -3.43
CA ILE A 122 -10.60 7.76 -4.64
C ILE A 122 -11.64 8.55 -5.41
N HIS A 123 -11.31 9.81 -5.70
CA HIS A 123 -12.23 10.72 -6.41
C HIS A 123 -12.12 10.56 -7.94
N PRO A 124 -13.06 11.14 -8.71
CA PRO A 124 -13.04 11.09 -10.17
C PRO A 124 -11.77 11.68 -10.80
N ILE A 125 -11.43 11.21 -12.01
CA ILE A 125 -10.32 11.70 -12.84
C ILE A 125 -8.93 11.43 -12.22
N VAL A 126 -8.84 10.57 -11.21
CA VAL A 126 -7.57 10.11 -10.63
C VAL A 126 -6.88 9.12 -11.57
N LYS A 127 -5.55 9.15 -11.59
CA LYS A 127 -4.71 8.14 -12.26
C LYS A 127 -3.77 7.51 -11.25
N ILE A 128 -3.77 6.18 -11.17
CA ILE A 128 -2.91 5.42 -10.26
C ILE A 128 -2.03 4.49 -11.11
N GLY A 129 -0.73 4.55 -10.90
CA GLY A 129 0.24 3.65 -11.52
C GLY A 129 0.21 2.24 -10.93
N ASN A 130 1.35 1.58 -10.92
CA ASN A 130 1.48 0.18 -10.56
C ASN A 130 2.08 -0.01 -9.16
N ASN A 131 1.74 -1.13 -8.53
CA ASN A 131 2.41 -1.63 -7.34
C ASN A 131 2.38 -0.65 -6.16
N ASN A 132 1.25 0.06 -6.00
CA ASN A 132 1.02 0.96 -4.87
C ASN A 132 0.25 0.25 -3.76
N PHE A 133 0.50 0.65 -2.53
CA PHE A 133 -0.22 0.22 -1.34
C PHE A 133 -0.93 1.43 -0.74
N ILE A 134 -2.26 1.35 -0.65
CA ILE A 134 -3.12 2.42 -0.14
C ILE A 134 -3.94 1.82 1.01
N TRP A 135 -3.59 2.20 2.23
CA TRP A 135 -4.15 1.65 3.45
C TRP A 135 -5.45 2.37 3.85
N SER A 136 -6.18 1.76 4.78
CA SER A 136 -7.53 2.18 5.20
C SER A 136 -7.67 3.67 5.46
N GLY A 137 -8.80 4.23 5.04
CA GLY A 137 -9.17 5.62 5.30
C GLY A 137 -8.32 6.65 4.54
N SER A 138 -7.46 6.22 3.62
CA SER A 138 -6.71 7.16 2.77
C SER A 138 -7.63 7.83 1.75
N ILE A 139 -7.37 9.10 1.44
CA ILE A 139 -8.15 9.90 0.49
C ILE A 139 -7.24 10.36 -0.66
N ILE A 140 -7.61 10.03 -1.89
CA ILE A 140 -6.95 10.50 -3.11
C ILE A 140 -7.96 11.36 -3.88
N SER A 141 -7.81 12.69 -3.79
CA SER A 141 -8.78 13.63 -4.36
C SER A 141 -8.67 13.73 -5.88
N HIS A 142 -9.67 14.41 -6.49
CA HIS A 142 -9.83 14.55 -7.94
C HIS A 142 -8.57 15.04 -8.66
N HIS A 143 -8.37 14.58 -9.89
CA HIS A 143 -7.25 14.95 -10.78
C HIS A 143 -5.86 14.60 -10.23
N VAL A 144 -5.74 13.86 -9.12
CA VAL A 144 -4.45 13.42 -8.60
C VAL A 144 -3.84 12.38 -9.55
N LYS A 145 -2.52 12.48 -9.73
CA LYS A 145 -1.73 11.47 -10.45
C LYS A 145 -0.77 10.81 -9.48
N VAL A 146 -0.95 9.52 -9.24
CA VAL A 146 -0.04 8.70 -8.43
C VAL A 146 0.83 7.86 -9.36
N GLY A 147 2.15 7.94 -9.19
CA GLY A 147 3.11 7.12 -9.91
C GLY A 147 3.12 5.66 -9.45
N ASN A 148 4.28 5.03 -9.48
CA ASN A 148 4.43 3.61 -9.18
C ASN A 148 5.11 3.39 -7.82
N HIS A 149 4.86 2.24 -7.23
CA HIS A 149 5.58 1.74 -6.06
C HIS A 149 5.43 2.61 -4.80
N CYS A 150 4.42 3.46 -4.70
CA CYS A 150 4.17 4.30 -3.53
C CYS A 150 3.51 3.51 -2.39
N TRP A 151 3.62 4.05 -1.18
CA TRP A 151 3.04 3.50 0.02
C TRP A 151 2.32 4.60 0.79
N PHE A 152 1.01 4.51 0.87
CA PHE A 152 0.15 5.41 1.64
C PHE A 152 -0.33 4.67 2.87
N THR A 153 0.10 5.10 4.07
CA THR A 153 -0.39 4.50 5.31
C THR A 153 -1.77 5.06 5.66
N SER A 154 -2.44 4.43 6.62
CA SER A 154 -3.83 4.75 6.97
C SER A 154 -4.06 6.23 7.24
N GLY A 155 -5.19 6.76 6.76
CA GLY A 155 -5.59 8.14 6.93
C GLY A 155 -4.78 9.18 6.15
N SER A 156 -3.82 8.76 5.30
CA SER A 156 -3.08 9.73 4.47
C SER A 156 -3.99 10.37 3.42
N SER A 157 -3.87 11.69 3.21
CA SER A 157 -4.75 12.45 2.34
C SER A 157 -3.98 13.26 1.31
N VAL A 158 -4.42 13.17 0.04
CA VAL A 158 -3.83 13.91 -1.08
C VAL A 158 -4.91 14.77 -1.71
N ALA A 159 -4.74 16.09 -1.62
CA ALA A 159 -5.68 17.04 -2.20
C ALA A 159 -5.55 17.16 -3.73
N GLY A 160 -6.55 17.74 -4.36
CA GLY A 160 -6.74 17.75 -5.80
C GLY A 160 -5.59 18.34 -6.62
N ASN A 161 -5.50 17.93 -7.89
CA ASN A 161 -4.49 18.37 -8.88
C ASN A 161 -3.03 18.10 -8.47
N THR A 162 -2.78 17.21 -7.51
CA THR A 162 -1.44 16.86 -7.03
C THR A 162 -0.82 15.75 -7.87
N GLU A 163 0.48 15.86 -8.16
CA GLU A 163 1.26 14.85 -8.86
C GLU A 163 2.27 14.22 -7.91
N ILE A 164 2.16 12.91 -7.69
CA ILE A 164 3.08 12.11 -6.88
C ILE A 164 3.87 11.20 -7.81
N ARG A 165 5.20 11.31 -7.79
CA ARG A 165 6.08 10.44 -8.56
C ARG A 165 6.29 9.09 -7.87
N ASN A 166 7.35 8.35 -8.23
CA ASN A 166 7.52 6.96 -7.84
C ASN A 166 8.19 6.77 -6.46
N ASN A 167 7.94 5.63 -5.84
CA ASN A 167 8.62 5.15 -4.63
C ASN A 167 8.45 6.06 -3.39
N CYS A 168 7.38 6.83 -3.33
CA CYS A 168 7.11 7.70 -2.19
C CYS A 168 6.48 6.92 -1.01
N PHE A 169 6.72 7.42 0.19
CA PHE A 169 6.11 6.93 1.42
C PHE A 169 5.36 8.06 2.12
N PHE A 170 4.13 7.80 2.52
CA PHE A 170 3.25 8.73 3.24
C PHE A 170 2.85 8.10 4.57
N GLY A 171 3.28 8.73 5.66
CA GLY A 171 3.02 8.29 7.03
C GLY A 171 1.55 8.45 7.45
N LEU A 172 1.20 7.87 8.58
CA LEU A 172 -0.15 7.93 9.15
C LEU A 172 -0.66 9.38 9.24
N ASN A 173 -1.88 9.61 8.74
CA ASN A 173 -2.55 10.91 8.77
C ASN A 173 -1.71 12.06 8.19
N SER A 174 -0.78 11.76 7.27
CA SER A 174 -0.07 12.81 6.53
C SER A 174 -1.00 13.44 5.50
N SER A 175 -0.80 14.73 5.23
CA SER A 175 -1.64 15.49 4.32
C SER A 175 -0.81 16.25 3.29
N ILE A 176 -1.25 16.23 2.03
CA ILE A 176 -0.65 16.99 0.95
C ILE A 176 -1.71 17.96 0.43
N ILE A 177 -1.41 19.26 0.40
CA ILE A 177 -2.34 20.26 -0.13
C ILE A 177 -2.46 20.15 -1.66
N ASN A 178 -3.43 20.84 -2.22
CA ASN A 178 -3.68 20.85 -3.68
C ASN A 178 -2.55 21.49 -4.50
N ASN A 179 -2.47 21.11 -5.77
CA ASN A 179 -1.52 21.64 -6.78
C ASN A 179 -0.03 21.41 -6.44
N ILE A 180 0.30 20.38 -5.68
CA ILE A 180 1.67 20.04 -5.28
C ILE A 180 2.27 19.00 -6.22
N LYS A 181 3.57 19.14 -6.49
CA LYS A 181 4.39 18.11 -7.16
C LYS A 181 5.33 17.47 -6.15
N VAL A 182 5.18 16.16 -5.94
CA VAL A 182 6.04 15.35 -5.08
C VAL A 182 6.98 14.53 -5.94
N GLY A 183 8.29 14.74 -5.78
CA GLY A 183 9.34 14.06 -6.51
C GLY A 183 9.44 12.56 -6.19
N ASN A 184 10.40 11.87 -6.81
CA ASN A 184 10.62 10.45 -6.54
C ASN A 184 11.26 10.22 -5.16
N LYS A 185 10.91 9.10 -4.53
CA LYS A 185 11.50 8.64 -3.26
C LYS A 185 11.38 9.66 -2.13
N CYS A 186 10.29 10.41 -2.09
CA CYS A 186 10.00 11.31 -0.96
C CYS A 186 9.42 10.53 0.21
N PHE A 187 9.86 10.89 1.41
CA PHE A 187 9.33 10.37 2.67
C PHE A 187 8.57 11.46 3.41
N VAL A 188 7.29 11.24 3.64
CA VAL A 188 6.44 12.11 4.44
C VAL A 188 6.10 11.36 5.72
N GLY A 189 6.51 11.89 6.86
CA GLY A 189 6.28 11.30 8.18
C GLY A 189 4.81 11.36 8.60
N ALA A 190 4.47 10.67 9.68
CA ALA A 190 3.14 10.71 10.26
C ALA A 190 2.76 12.15 10.68
N HIS A 191 1.46 12.51 10.52
CA HIS A 191 0.91 13.82 10.85
C HIS A 191 1.62 15.02 10.20
N SER A 192 2.39 14.79 9.12
CA SER A 192 3.09 15.88 8.43
C SER A 192 2.21 16.50 7.35
N LEU A 193 2.30 17.82 7.22
CA LEU A 193 1.65 18.60 6.17
C LEU A 193 2.66 18.98 5.09
N VAL A 194 2.41 18.58 3.84
CA VAL A 194 3.17 19.02 2.67
C VAL A 194 2.44 20.20 2.03
N SER A 195 3.01 21.40 2.17
CA SER A 195 2.45 22.67 1.66
C SER A 195 3.25 23.29 0.51
N LYS A 196 4.31 22.64 0.06
CA LYS A 196 5.17 23.10 -1.06
C LYS A 196 5.64 21.89 -1.89
N ASN A 197 6.02 22.13 -3.14
CA ASN A 197 6.60 21.12 -4.00
C ASN A 197 7.82 20.46 -3.36
N LEU A 198 7.92 19.15 -3.49
CA LEU A 198 9.05 18.36 -2.97
C LEU A 198 9.95 17.90 -4.12
N LYS A 199 11.25 18.18 -4.00
CA LYS A 199 12.27 17.61 -4.87
C LYS A 199 12.41 16.10 -4.62
N ASN A 200 13.07 15.37 -5.52
CA ASN A 200 13.39 13.96 -5.31
C ASN A 200 14.11 13.75 -3.96
N LYS A 201 13.75 12.67 -3.27
CA LYS A 201 14.36 12.24 -1.99
C LYS A 201 14.17 13.23 -0.83
N SER A 202 13.19 14.14 -0.93
CA SER A 202 12.85 15.01 0.19
C SER A 202 12.27 14.22 1.35
N VAL A 203 12.57 14.67 2.57
CA VAL A 203 11.99 14.16 3.82
C VAL A 203 11.23 15.28 4.50
N VAL A 204 9.97 15.03 4.84
CA VAL A 204 9.12 15.94 5.60
C VAL A 204 8.67 15.20 6.86
N ILE A 205 8.93 15.76 8.02
CA ILE A 205 8.52 15.21 9.31
C ILE A 205 7.93 16.31 10.20
N SER A 206 6.88 15.97 10.93
CA SER A 206 6.35 16.83 12.01
C SER A 206 7.16 16.61 13.27
N PRO A 207 7.38 17.64 14.10
CA PRO A 207 7.96 17.45 15.42
C PRO A 207 7.05 16.55 16.27
N PRO A 208 7.61 15.75 17.19
CA PRO A 208 6.80 14.98 18.12
C PRO A 208 6.04 15.92 19.06
N SER A 209 4.85 15.49 19.49
CA SER A 209 4.10 16.22 20.53
C SER A 209 4.87 16.20 21.85
N THR A 210 4.81 17.29 22.58
CA THR A 210 5.40 17.37 23.92
C THR A 210 4.50 16.65 24.93
N LYS A 211 5.13 15.92 25.87
CA LYS A 211 4.42 15.34 27.01
C LYS A 211 4.04 16.47 27.97
N HIS A 212 2.78 16.54 28.36
CA HIS A 212 2.32 17.50 29.37
C HIS A 212 2.92 17.17 30.75
N SER A 213 3.19 18.20 31.56
CA SER A 213 3.76 18.04 32.92
C SER A 213 2.79 17.40 33.91
N LEU A 214 1.47 17.63 33.74
CA LEU A 214 0.44 17.00 34.55
C LEU A 214 0.21 15.55 34.12
N ASN A 215 -0.14 14.69 35.08
CA ASN A 215 -0.67 13.36 34.79
C ASN A 215 -2.14 13.47 34.31
N SER A 216 -2.70 12.35 33.82
CA SER A 216 -4.05 12.33 33.23
C SER A 216 -5.14 12.74 34.23
N GLU A 217 -5.04 12.37 35.51
CA GLU A 217 -6.01 12.71 36.54
C GLU A 217 -6.00 14.21 36.85
N GLN A 218 -4.82 14.77 37.04
CA GLN A 218 -4.63 16.20 37.24
C GLN A 218 -5.13 17.04 36.05
N PHE A 219 -4.83 16.56 34.83
CA PHE A 219 -5.26 17.22 33.60
C PHE A 219 -6.80 17.22 33.47
N THR A 220 -7.44 16.07 33.72
CA THR A 220 -8.90 15.95 33.69
C THR A 220 -9.57 16.82 34.75
N PHE A 221 -9.02 16.88 35.97
CA PHE A 221 -9.49 17.76 37.02
C PHE A 221 -9.45 19.25 36.58
N LEU A 222 -8.35 19.65 35.94
CA LEU A 222 -8.18 20.99 35.41
C LEU A 222 -9.24 21.33 34.33
N LEU A 223 -9.57 20.41 33.45
CA LEU A 223 -10.63 20.62 32.44
C LEU A 223 -12.00 20.76 33.07
N ASN A 224 -12.33 19.91 34.04
CA ASN A 224 -13.66 19.91 34.69
C ASN A 224 -13.90 21.12 35.56
N ASN A 225 -12.87 21.84 36.00
CA ASN A 225 -12.99 23.01 36.87
C ASN A 225 -12.73 24.37 36.16
N LYS A 226 -12.55 24.33 34.81
CA LYS A 226 -12.39 25.56 34.02
C LYS A 226 -13.64 25.97 33.21
N PHE A 227 -14.73 25.17 33.28
CA PHE A 227 -16.01 25.50 32.62
C PHE A 227 -17.17 25.47 33.60
#